data_7a57a065b8db2bdcabc09aee6c0f88fc
#
_entry.id   7a57a065b8db2bdcabc09aee6c0f88fc
#
_cell.length_a   1.000
_cell.length_b   1.000
_cell.length_c   1.000
_cell.angle_alpha   90.00
_cell.angle_beta   90.00
_cell.angle_gamma   90.00
#
_symmetry.space_group_name_H-M   'P 1'
#
loop_
_entity.id
_entity.type
_entity.pdbx_description
1 polymer ?
#
loop_
_entity_poly.entity_id
_entity_poly.type
_entity_poly.pdbx_seq_one_letter_code
_entity_poly.pdbx_strand_id
1 'polypeptide(L)'
;MMKKTWLIAATLAASTIGTPVCAQDDKPFDGPWVGASVGYDHFSAGGDEDSSSADGIAYGIALGYDFNLDNVVLGVEAEFTDSSVEASGTDVLEDGDTFGLAAGRDIYAGVRVGVMVGDKAMVFAKGGYTNQRFTSTYTLDDEVEKASGNSDGWRLGAGVEFDLGKPFARIEYRYSDYGAFSDADFDTSRHQAMLTAGLRF
;
A
#
# COMPACT_ATOMS: atom_id res chain seq x y z
N MET A 1 37.12 5.84 17.10
CA MET A 1 35.73 5.62 17.52
C MET A 1 35.08 4.66 16.53
N MET A 2 34.88 3.41 16.94
CA MET A 2 34.38 2.34 16.05
C MET A 2 32.86 2.40 16.00
N LYS A 3 32.28 2.61 14.79
CA LYS A 3 30.84 2.52 14.55
C LYS A 3 30.43 1.04 14.56
N LYS A 4 29.64 0.64 15.55
CA LYS A 4 29.05 -0.70 15.63
C LYS A 4 27.85 -0.77 14.68
N THR A 5 28.02 -1.45 13.55
CA THR A 5 26.94 -1.80 12.63
C THR A 5 26.14 -2.95 13.24
N TRP A 6 24.90 -2.71 13.62
CA TRP A 6 23.96 -3.75 14.05
C TRP A 6 23.30 -4.36 12.81
N LEU A 7 23.73 -5.57 12.47
CA LEU A 7 23.01 -6.43 11.54
C LEU A 7 21.79 -6.99 12.27
N ILE A 8 20.60 -6.50 11.97
CA ILE A 8 19.33 -7.09 12.42
C ILE A 8 19.03 -8.25 11.48
N ALA A 9 19.34 -9.46 11.90
CA ALA A 9 18.87 -10.67 11.27
C ALA A 9 17.38 -10.85 11.62
N ALA A 10 16.50 -10.53 10.69
CA ALA A 10 15.08 -10.85 10.81
C ALA A 10 14.90 -12.36 10.66
N THR A 11 14.80 -13.06 11.78
CA THR A 11 14.42 -14.46 11.81
C THR A 11 12.92 -14.57 11.56
N LEU A 12 12.54 -14.96 10.34
CA LEU A 12 11.17 -15.27 9.97
C LEU A 12 10.75 -16.54 10.74
N ALA A 13 10.04 -16.38 11.84
CA ALA A 13 9.40 -17.48 12.55
C ALA A 13 8.19 -17.92 11.70
N ALA A 14 8.37 -18.93 10.85
CA ALA A 14 7.27 -19.63 10.20
C ALA A 14 6.49 -20.42 11.26
N SER A 15 5.51 -19.77 11.90
CA SER A 15 4.49 -20.48 12.64
C SER A 15 3.65 -21.25 11.63
N THR A 16 3.67 -22.58 11.71
CA THR A 16 2.78 -23.47 10.98
C THR A 16 1.37 -23.24 11.47
N ILE A 17 0.67 -22.33 10.82
CA ILE A 17 -0.78 -22.24 10.94
C ILE A 17 -1.30 -23.51 10.27
N GLY A 18 -1.77 -24.46 11.10
CA GLY A 18 -2.42 -25.67 10.61
C GLY A 18 -3.63 -25.29 9.77
N THR A 19 -3.48 -25.33 8.46
CA THR A 19 -4.59 -25.16 7.53
C THR A 19 -5.53 -26.35 7.70
N PRO A 20 -6.85 -26.15 7.90
CA PRO A 20 -7.78 -27.22 7.69
C PRO A 20 -7.64 -27.64 6.22
N VAL A 21 -7.25 -28.88 6.00
CA VAL A 21 -7.28 -29.51 4.67
C VAL A 21 -8.77 -29.76 4.37
N CYS A 22 -9.47 -28.73 3.92
CA CYS A 22 -10.66 -28.92 3.13
C CYS A 22 -10.16 -29.36 1.75
N ALA A 23 -10.66 -30.49 1.24
CA ALA A 23 -10.49 -30.85 -0.16
C ALA A 23 -11.19 -29.76 -0.98
N GLN A 24 -10.42 -28.75 -1.40
CA GLN A 24 -10.87 -27.73 -2.32
C GLN A 24 -10.76 -28.31 -3.72
N ASP A 25 -11.86 -28.26 -4.48
CA ASP A 25 -11.75 -28.34 -5.93
C ASP A 25 -10.77 -27.22 -6.32
N ASP A 26 -9.70 -27.56 -7.04
CA ASP A 26 -8.63 -26.63 -7.47
C ASP A 26 -9.19 -25.63 -8.51
N LYS A 27 -10.09 -24.74 -8.08
CA LYS A 27 -10.59 -23.65 -8.91
C LYS A 27 -9.53 -22.53 -8.94
N PRO A 28 -9.15 -22.04 -10.13
CA PRO A 28 -8.24 -20.90 -10.21
C PRO A 28 -8.83 -19.68 -9.49
N PHE A 29 -7.99 -18.87 -8.88
CA PHE A 29 -8.39 -17.67 -8.12
C PHE A 29 -9.35 -17.93 -6.95
N ASP A 30 -9.35 -19.10 -6.33
CA ASP A 30 -10.15 -19.41 -5.13
C ASP A 30 -9.25 -19.58 -3.91
N GLY A 31 -9.77 -19.25 -2.72
CA GLY A 31 -9.11 -19.48 -1.45
C GLY A 31 -8.30 -18.33 -0.88
N PRO A 32 -7.62 -18.56 0.26
CA PRO A 32 -6.80 -17.58 0.92
C PRO A 32 -5.47 -17.36 0.18
N TRP A 33 -4.97 -16.12 0.23
CA TRP A 33 -3.71 -15.77 -0.40
C TRP A 33 -2.93 -14.75 0.43
N VAL A 34 -1.62 -14.73 0.24
CA VAL A 34 -0.70 -13.75 0.81
C VAL A 34 0.32 -13.35 -0.25
N GLY A 35 0.69 -12.08 -0.28
CA GLY A 35 1.67 -11.57 -1.24
C GLY A 35 2.52 -10.44 -0.69
N ALA A 36 3.67 -10.23 -1.33
CA ALA A 36 4.51 -9.06 -1.15
C ALA A 36 4.38 -8.14 -2.36
N SER A 37 4.35 -6.85 -2.12
CA SER A 37 4.17 -5.84 -3.17
C SER A 37 5.29 -4.80 -3.15
N VAL A 38 5.61 -4.30 -4.34
CA VAL A 38 6.52 -3.17 -4.55
C VAL A 38 6.04 -2.37 -5.75
N GLY A 39 6.25 -1.06 -5.75
CA GLY A 39 5.83 -0.24 -6.89
C GLY A 39 6.23 1.21 -6.78
N TYR A 40 5.88 1.94 -7.83
CA TYR A 40 6.03 3.38 -7.92
C TYR A 40 4.92 4.08 -7.15
N ASP A 41 5.27 5.15 -6.46
CA ASP A 41 4.41 5.90 -5.59
C ASP A 41 4.51 7.39 -5.88
N HIS A 42 3.39 8.03 -6.15
CA HIS A 42 3.28 9.44 -6.46
C HIS A 42 2.21 10.09 -5.60
N PHE A 43 2.62 11.03 -4.77
CA PHE A 43 1.73 11.88 -3.97
C PHE A 43 1.58 13.26 -4.62
N SER A 44 0.35 13.77 -4.58
CA SER A 44 0.04 15.15 -4.92
C SER A 44 -0.77 15.76 -3.77
N ALA A 45 -0.34 16.90 -3.29
CA ALA A 45 -1.01 17.68 -2.25
C ALA A 45 -1.14 19.13 -2.70
N GLY A 46 -2.29 19.76 -2.47
CA GLY A 46 -2.52 21.17 -2.77
C GLY A 46 -3.87 21.44 -3.42
N GLY A 47 -4.23 22.73 -3.48
CA GLY A 47 -5.40 23.25 -4.19
C GLY A 47 -5.05 23.78 -5.58
N ASP A 48 -6.02 24.41 -6.25
CA ASP A 48 -5.98 24.81 -7.67
C ASP A 48 -4.85 25.78 -8.07
N GLU A 49 -4.16 26.43 -7.13
CA GLU A 49 -3.11 27.41 -7.43
C GLU A 49 -1.68 27.00 -7.01
N ASP A 50 -1.54 26.08 -6.01
CA ASP A 50 -0.23 25.59 -5.53
C ASP A 50 -0.29 24.08 -5.27
N SER A 51 0.14 23.29 -6.24
CA SER A 51 0.28 21.85 -6.08
C SER A 51 1.74 21.43 -5.88
N SER A 52 1.97 20.63 -4.85
CA SER A 52 3.26 20.01 -4.56
C SER A 52 3.15 18.51 -4.81
N SER A 53 4.17 17.92 -5.43
CA SER A 53 4.20 16.48 -5.67
C SER A 53 5.52 15.87 -5.23
N ALA A 54 5.48 14.61 -4.79
CA ALA A 54 6.64 13.84 -4.40
C ALA A 54 6.51 12.39 -4.87
N ASP A 55 7.63 11.83 -5.27
CA ASP A 55 7.75 10.48 -5.83
C ASP A 55 8.55 9.56 -4.92
N GLY A 56 8.26 8.28 -4.96
CA GLY A 56 8.99 7.28 -4.20
C GLY A 56 8.66 5.85 -4.59
N ILE A 57 9.08 4.95 -3.73
CA ILE A 57 8.81 3.52 -3.84
C ILE A 57 7.90 3.11 -2.70
N ALA A 58 6.75 2.51 -3.03
CA ALA A 58 5.90 1.80 -2.07
C ALA A 58 6.27 0.33 -2.01
N TYR A 59 6.23 -0.25 -0.83
CA TYR A 59 6.46 -1.69 -0.61
C TYR A 59 5.63 -2.18 0.57
N GLY A 60 5.28 -3.47 0.58
CA GLY A 60 4.47 -4.01 1.65
C GLY A 60 4.02 -5.45 1.46
N ILE A 61 3.04 -5.81 2.27
CA ILE A 61 2.40 -7.12 2.24
C ILE A 61 0.90 -6.97 2.07
N ALA A 62 0.29 -7.95 1.42
CA ALA A 62 -1.15 -8.05 1.23
C ALA A 62 -1.62 -9.46 1.54
N LEU A 63 -2.82 -9.58 2.03
CA LEU A 63 -3.49 -10.84 2.27
C LEU A 63 -4.98 -10.73 1.94
N GLY A 64 -5.60 -11.82 1.59
CA GLY A 64 -7.01 -11.82 1.26
C GLY A 64 -7.60 -13.22 1.13
N TYR A 65 -8.86 -13.23 0.82
CA TYR A 65 -9.62 -14.44 0.52
C TYR A 65 -10.52 -14.18 -0.68
N ASP A 66 -10.49 -15.09 -1.64
CA ASP A 66 -11.26 -15.02 -2.87
C ASP A 66 -12.25 -16.18 -2.95
N PHE A 67 -13.42 -15.87 -3.52
CA PHE A 67 -14.47 -16.81 -3.85
C PHE A 67 -14.67 -16.85 -5.35
N ASN A 68 -14.32 -17.96 -5.99
CA ASN A 68 -14.54 -18.14 -7.43
C ASN A 68 -15.98 -18.62 -7.69
N LEU A 69 -16.78 -17.77 -8.30
CA LEU A 69 -18.17 -18.01 -8.73
C LEU A 69 -18.19 -18.29 -10.25
N ASP A 70 -17.47 -19.32 -10.67
CA ASP A 70 -17.24 -19.75 -12.06
C ASP A 70 -16.42 -18.75 -12.90
N ASN A 71 -16.99 -17.68 -13.40
CA ASN A 71 -16.25 -16.68 -14.21
C ASN A 71 -16.03 -15.34 -13.47
N VAL A 72 -16.64 -15.19 -12.31
CA VAL A 72 -16.52 -14.00 -11.47
C VAL A 72 -15.87 -14.37 -10.15
N VAL A 73 -14.90 -13.59 -9.75
CA VAL A 73 -14.21 -13.74 -8.46
C VAL A 73 -14.60 -12.58 -7.56
N LEU A 74 -15.06 -12.88 -6.36
CA LEU A 74 -15.31 -11.89 -5.31
C LEU A 74 -14.33 -12.12 -4.18
N GLY A 75 -13.71 -11.05 -3.68
CA GLY A 75 -12.73 -11.19 -2.62
C GLY A 75 -12.77 -10.06 -1.61
N VAL A 76 -12.14 -10.35 -0.47
CA VAL A 76 -11.81 -9.37 0.56
C VAL A 76 -10.30 -9.34 0.72
N GLU A 77 -9.74 -8.16 0.98
CA GLU A 77 -8.30 -8.04 1.14
C GLU A 77 -7.92 -6.97 2.15
N ALA A 78 -6.75 -7.15 2.74
CA ALA A 78 -6.10 -6.18 3.59
C ALA A 78 -4.64 -6.03 3.16
N GLU A 79 -4.12 -4.79 3.27
CA GLU A 79 -2.75 -4.46 2.91
C GLU A 79 -2.10 -3.65 4.02
N PHE A 80 -0.82 -3.89 4.19
CA PHE A 80 0.06 -3.08 5.01
C PHE A 80 1.25 -2.68 4.15
N THR A 81 1.34 -1.40 3.81
CA THR A 81 2.39 -0.86 2.96
C THR A 81 3.12 0.27 3.67
N ASP A 82 4.32 0.55 3.21
CA ASP A 82 5.12 1.71 3.59
C ASP A 82 5.64 2.39 2.33
N SER A 83 6.12 3.62 2.46
CA SER A 83 6.58 4.42 1.33
C SER A 83 7.88 5.13 1.66
N SER A 84 8.73 5.27 0.65
CA SER A 84 9.93 6.08 0.70
C SER A 84 9.71 7.52 0.24
N VAL A 85 8.48 7.95 0.06
CA VAL A 85 8.15 9.32 -0.36
C VAL A 85 8.46 10.29 0.78
N GLU A 86 9.35 11.23 0.49
CA GLU A 86 9.72 12.33 1.38
C GLU A 86 9.76 13.65 0.60
N ALA A 87 9.26 14.70 1.20
CA ALA A 87 9.37 16.06 0.71
C ALA A 87 10.03 16.92 1.79
N SER A 88 10.98 17.77 1.43
CA SER A 88 11.62 18.70 2.35
C SER A 88 11.85 20.06 1.72
N GLY A 89 11.76 21.11 2.54
CA GLY A 89 12.05 22.49 2.17
C GLY A 89 12.94 23.13 3.22
N THR A 90 13.78 24.06 2.81
CA THR A 90 14.60 24.91 3.67
C THR A 90 14.07 26.34 3.64
N ASP A 91 14.29 27.09 4.73
CA ASP A 91 13.85 28.48 4.87
C ASP A 91 12.33 28.65 4.70
N VAL A 92 11.55 27.73 5.32
CA VAL A 92 10.08 27.65 5.16
C VAL A 92 9.36 28.59 6.14
N LEU A 93 9.79 28.61 7.40
CA LEU A 93 9.20 29.43 8.47
C LEU A 93 10.19 30.48 9.00
N GLU A 94 11.47 30.11 9.13
CA GLU A 94 12.56 30.97 9.60
C GLU A 94 13.84 30.69 8.78
N ASP A 95 14.73 31.71 8.68
CA ASP A 95 16.02 31.55 8.00
C ASP A 95 16.84 30.42 8.65
N GLY A 96 17.23 29.41 7.89
CA GLY A 96 18.03 28.27 8.34
C GLY A 96 17.22 27.08 8.84
N ASP A 97 15.88 27.14 8.83
CA ASP A 97 15.06 25.98 9.17
C ASP A 97 14.96 24.92 8.06
N THR A 98 14.58 23.72 8.43
CA THR A 98 14.22 22.65 7.49
C THR A 98 12.91 22.03 7.94
N PHE A 99 11.95 22.04 7.03
CA PHE A 99 10.68 21.33 7.20
C PHE A 99 10.66 20.10 6.28
N GLY A 100 10.37 18.93 6.85
CA GLY A 100 10.24 17.66 6.14
C GLY A 100 8.89 17.01 6.36
N LEU A 101 8.31 16.42 5.30
CA LEU A 101 7.11 15.62 5.36
C LEU A 101 7.41 14.25 4.76
N ALA A 102 7.18 13.17 5.51
CA ALA A 102 7.36 11.79 5.06
C ALA A 102 6.04 11.03 5.10
N ALA A 103 5.76 10.31 4.01
CA ALA A 103 4.69 9.33 3.97
C ALA A 103 5.18 8.03 4.64
N GLY A 104 4.52 7.63 5.71
CA GLY A 104 4.84 6.40 6.44
C GLY A 104 3.89 5.26 6.09
N ARG A 105 3.55 4.41 7.09
CA ARG A 105 2.68 3.26 6.90
C ARG A 105 1.30 3.62 6.35
N ASP A 106 0.78 2.76 5.51
CA ASP A 106 -0.57 2.80 4.97
C ASP A 106 -1.24 1.45 5.20
N ILE A 107 -2.43 1.47 5.76
CA ILE A 107 -3.27 0.30 6.01
C ILE A 107 -4.50 0.42 5.12
N TYR A 108 -4.76 -0.61 4.33
CA TYR A 108 -5.93 -0.70 3.48
C TYR A 108 -6.76 -1.93 3.84
N ALA A 109 -8.08 -1.81 3.78
CA ALA A 109 -9.01 -2.92 3.84
C ALA A 109 -10.16 -2.68 2.85
N GLY A 110 -10.47 -3.70 2.06
CA GLY A 110 -11.45 -3.53 0.99
C GLY A 110 -11.97 -4.84 0.40
N VAL A 111 -12.75 -4.65 -0.65
CA VAL A 111 -13.33 -5.72 -1.46
C VAL A 111 -12.78 -5.65 -2.88
N ARG A 112 -12.77 -6.78 -3.56
CA ARG A 112 -12.42 -6.86 -4.98
C ARG A 112 -13.43 -7.69 -5.76
N VAL A 113 -13.60 -7.34 -7.02
CA VAL A 113 -14.35 -8.11 -8.00
C VAL A 113 -13.48 -8.32 -9.22
N GLY A 114 -13.39 -9.55 -9.70
CA GLY A 114 -12.62 -9.91 -10.87
C GLY A 114 -13.45 -10.71 -11.87
N VAL A 115 -13.04 -10.66 -13.12
CA VAL A 115 -13.57 -11.49 -14.20
C VAL A 115 -12.42 -12.28 -14.79
N MET A 116 -12.59 -13.60 -14.88
CA MET A 116 -11.58 -14.47 -15.45
C MET A 116 -11.47 -14.26 -16.97
N VAL A 117 -10.24 -14.20 -17.45
CA VAL A 117 -9.90 -14.13 -18.89
C VAL A 117 -9.11 -15.40 -19.22
N GLY A 118 -9.84 -16.43 -19.59
CA GLY A 118 -9.30 -17.79 -19.66
C GLY A 118 -9.00 -18.35 -18.26
N ASP A 119 -8.19 -19.42 -18.20
CA ASP A 119 -7.96 -20.17 -16.97
C ASP A 119 -6.84 -19.61 -16.08
N LYS A 120 -6.06 -18.64 -16.58
CA LYS A 120 -4.81 -18.19 -15.94
C LYS A 120 -4.71 -16.68 -15.71
N ALA A 121 -5.67 -15.92 -16.16
CA ALA A 121 -5.67 -14.47 -16.00
C ALA A 121 -7.02 -13.97 -15.47
N MET A 122 -6.98 -12.95 -14.65
CA MET A 122 -8.16 -12.27 -14.11
C MET A 122 -7.94 -10.76 -14.20
N VAL A 123 -8.89 -10.04 -14.78
CA VAL A 123 -8.97 -8.59 -14.68
C VAL A 123 -9.84 -8.26 -13.48
N PHE A 124 -9.39 -7.38 -12.63
CA PHE A 124 -10.12 -7.05 -11.40
C PHE A 124 -10.18 -5.55 -11.16
N ALA A 125 -11.16 -5.15 -10.37
CA ALA A 125 -11.26 -3.87 -9.70
C ALA A 125 -11.41 -4.09 -8.20
N LYS A 126 -10.95 -3.14 -7.40
CA LYS A 126 -11.08 -3.16 -5.94
C LYS A 126 -11.43 -1.79 -5.40
N GLY A 127 -11.98 -1.77 -4.20
CA GLY A 127 -12.24 -0.52 -3.49
C GLY A 127 -12.39 -0.75 -1.99
N GLY A 128 -12.03 0.26 -1.22
CA GLY A 128 -12.09 0.16 0.24
C GLY A 128 -11.56 1.38 0.96
N TYR A 129 -11.45 1.22 2.27
CA TYR A 129 -10.93 2.19 3.19
C TYR A 129 -9.40 2.11 3.27
N THR A 130 -8.75 3.26 3.39
CA THR A 130 -7.31 3.37 3.60
C THR A 130 -7.01 4.37 4.72
N ASN A 131 -5.93 4.13 5.47
CA ASN A 131 -5.44 5.00 6.53
C ASN A 131 -3.93 5.17 6.40
N GLN A 132 -3.52 6.37 6.02
CA GLN A 132 -2.12 6.76 5.80
C GLN A 132 -1.59 7.51 7.03
N ARG A 133 -0.38 7.16 7.45
CA ARG A 133 0.37 7.93 8.46
C ARG A 133 1.31 8.90 7.77
N PHE A 134 1.27 10.16 8.20
CA PHE A 134 2.24 11.20 7.83
C PHE A 134 3.08 11.59 9.04
N THR A 135 4.33 11.91 8.80
CA THR A 135 5.24 12.42 9.81
C THR A 135 5.85 13.71 9.31
N SER A 136 5.63 14.79 10.03
CA SER A 136 6.31 16.06 9.83
C SER A 136 7.52 16.16 10.75
N THR A 137 8.61 16.67 10.22
CA THR A 137 9.86 16.95 10.97
C THR A 137 10.21 18.40 10.76
N TYR A 138 10.37 19.15 11.86
CA TYR A 138 10.87 20.51 11.84
C TYR A 138 12.23 20.55 12.52
N THR A 139 13.21 21.21 11.89
CA THR A 139 14.57 21.32 12.41
C THR A 139 15.02 22.79 12.34
N LEU A 140 15.42 23.34 13.48
CA LEU A 140 16.04 24.66 13.61
C LEU A 140 17.18 24.58 14.62
N ASP A 141 18.36 25.12 14.32
CA ASP A 141 19.52 25.18 15.21
C ASP A 141 19.86 23.86 15.93
N ASP A 142 19.83 22.71 15.20
CA ASP A 142 20.01 21.35 15.72
C ASP A 142 18.87 20.82 16.65
N GLU A 143 17.83 21.61 16.92
CA GLU A 143 16.61 21.13 17.57
C GLU A 143 15.67 20.48 16.55
N VAL A 144 15.21 19.25 16.84
CA VAL A 144 14.36 18.45 15.96
C VAL A 144 13.03 18.18 16.63
N GLU A 145 11.96 18.74 16.10
CA GLU A 145 10.59 18.43 16.50
C GLU A 145 9.92 17.51 15.49
N LYS A 146 9.21 16.48 15.98
CA LYS A 146 8.46 15.54 15.14
C LYS A 146 7.01 15.46 15.56
N ALA A 147 6.12 15.63 14.60
CA ALA A 147 4.69 15.39 14.78
C ALA A 147 4.25 14.30 13.79
N SER A 148 3.32 13.45 14.21
CA SER A 148 2.75 12.42 13.33
C SER A 148 1.24 12.46 13.42
N GLY A 149 0.60 12.34 12.26
CA GLY A 149 -0.85 12.26 12.12
C GLY A 149 -1.26 11.11 11.22
N ASN A 150 -2.51 10.70 11.30
CA ASN A 150 -3.11 9.75 10.38
C ASN A 150 -4.16 10.49 9.56
N SER A 151 -4.24 10.15 8.27
CA SER A 151 -5.29 10.61 7.38
C SER A 151 -6.08 9.42 6.87
N ASP A 152 -7.38 9.52 6.99
CA ASP A 152 -8.33 8.53 6.51
C ASP A 152 -8.73 8.84 5.08
N GLY A 153 -9.01 7.78 4.32
CA GLY A 153 -9.36 7.95 2.93
C GLY A 153 -10.03 6.73 2.32
N TRP A 154 -10.29 6.83 1.04
CA TRP A 154 -10.74 5.71 0.22
C TRP A 154 -9.71 5.41 -0.87
N ARG A 155 -9.71 4.15 -1.30
CA ARG A 155 -8.85 3.67 -2.39
C ARG A 155 -9.68 2.93 -3.42
N LEU A 156 -9.41 3.22 -4.70
CA LEU A 156 -9.83 2.39 -5.83
C LEU A 156 -8.59 1.83 -6.51
N GLY A 157 -8.70 0.62 -7.03
CA GLY A 157 -7.63 0.00 -7.80
C GLY A 157 -8.21 -0.87 -8.91
N ALA A 158 -7.40 -1.10 -9.93
CA ALA A 158 -7.70 -2.04 -11.01
C ALA A 158 -6.40 -2.67 -11.53
N GLY A 159 -6.49 -3.91 -11.99
CA GLY A 159 -5.32 -4.60 -12.45
C GLY A 159 -5.59 -5.94 -13.10
N VAL A 160 -4.50 -6.65 -13.31
CA VAL A 160 -4.51 -8.02 -13.84
C VAL A 160 -3.73 -8.90 -12.89
N GLU A 161 -4.31 -10.05 -12.57
CA GLU A 161 -3.66 -11.12 -11.81
C GLU A 161 -3.48 -12.35 -12.68
N PHE A 162 -2.31 -12.96 -12.60
CA PHE A 162 -1.95 -14.17 -13.29
C PHE A 162 -1.83 -15.31 -12.29
N ASP A 163 -2.59 -16.36 -12.51
CA ASP A 163 -2.48 -17.63 -11.78
C ASP A 163 -1.36 -18.49 -12.38
N LEU A 164 -0.39 -18.81 -11.56
CA LEU A 164 0.76 -19.65 -11.91
C LEU A 164 0.70 -21.01 -11.19
N GLY A 165 -0.46 -21.37 -10.67
CA GLY A 165 -0.73 -22.48 -9.78
C GLY A 165 -0.81 -21.99 -8.34
N LYS A 166 0.06 -22.48 -7.44
CA LYS A 166 0.16 -21.89 -6.09
C LYS A 166 0.71 -20.46 -6.07
N PRO A 167 1.78 -20.12 -6.83
CA PRO A 167 2.19 -18.72 -6.96
C PRO A 167 1.21 -17.93 -7.83
N PHE A 168 1.13 -16.62 -7.58
CA PHE A 168 0.47 -15.66 -8.46
C PHE A 168 1.33 -14.41 -8.64
N ALA A 169 1.07 -13.69 -9.73
CA ALA A 169 1.64 -12.37 -9.98
C ALA A 169 0.53 -11.39 -10.34
N ARG A 170 0.60 -10.16 -9.81
CA ARG A 170 -0.42 -9.13 -10.02
C ARG A 170 0.26 -7.82 -10.43
N ILE A 171 -0.32 -7.14 -11.41
CA ILE A 171 -0.01 -5.76 -11.78
C ILE A 171 -1.25 -4.93 -11.49
N GLU A 172 -1.10 -3.84 -10.77
CA GLU A 172 -2.23 -3.04 -10.28
C GLU A 172 -1.90 -1.56 -10.32
N TYR A 173 -2.87 -0.76 -10.75
CA TYR A 173 -2.88 0.69 -10.55
C TYR A 173 -3.86 1.03 -9.44
N ARG A 174 -3.47 1.95 -8.54
CA ARG A 174 -4.25 2.40 -7.39
C ARG A 174 -4.35 3.91 -7.39
N TYR A 175 -5.52 4.39 -7.04
CA TYR A 175 -5.79 5.77 -6.68
C TYR A 175 -6.31 5.82 -5.25
N SER A 176 -5.76 6.68 -4.43
CA SER A 176 -6.23 6.92 -3.05
C SER A 176 -6.44 8.41 -2.85
N ASP A 177 -7.47 8.73 -2.09
CA ASP A 177 -7.84 10.08 -1.71
C ASP A 177 -7.93 10.14 -0.18
N TYR A 178 -7.17 11.05 0.42
CA TYR A 178 -7.02 11.21 1.88
C TYR A 178 -7.53 12.57 2.34
N GLY A 179 -8.67 12.99 1.98
CA GLY A 179 -9.29 14.25 2.41
C GLY A 179 -10.75 14.08 2.74
N ALA A 180 -11.35 13.03 2.19
CA ALA A 180 -12.80 12.82 2.18
C ALA A 180 -13.48 12.70 3.56
N PHE A 181 -12.71 12.50 4.64
CA PHE A 181 -13.21 12.34 6.02
C PHE A 181 -12.68 13.41 6.98
N SER A 182 -12.02 14.45 6.48
CA SER A 182 -11.49 15.56 7.28
C SER A 182 -12.24 16.85 6.95
N ASP A 183 -12.58 17.63 7.97
CA ASP A 183 -13.15 18.98 7.82
C ASP A 183 -12.13 20.05 7.34
N ALA A 184 -10.91 19.62 6.98
CA ALA A 184 -9.87 20.47 6.43
C ALA A 184 -9.90 20.42 4.90
N ASP A 185 -9.98 21.57 4.24
CA ASP A 185 -9.87 21.74 2.77
C ASP A 185 -8.46 21.42 2.23
N PHE A 186 -7.95 20.21 2.53
CA PHE A 186 -6.63 19.77 2.10
C PHE A 186 -6.78 18.46 1.33
N ASP A 187 -6.86 18.57 0.02
CA ASP A 187 -6.95 17.41 -0.87
C ASP A 187 -5.57 16.80 -1.07
N THR A 188 -5.41 15.56 -0.61
CA THR A 188 -4.19 14.77 -0.86
C THR A 188 -4.56 13.53 -1.66
N SER A 189 -4.04 13.45 -2.87
CA SER A 189 -4.22 12.30 -3.74
C SER A 189 -2.94 11.50 -3.90
N ARG A 190 -3.08 10.19 -4.07
CA ARG A 190 -1.97 9.26 -4.25
C ARG A 190 -2.24 8.32 -5.41
N HIS A 191 -1.26 8.22 -6.31
CA HIS A 191 -1.28 7.32 -7.46
C HIS A 191 -0.17 6.31 -7.31
N GLN A 192 -0.47 5.03 -7.48
CA GLN A 192 0.51 3.95 -7.36
C GLN A 192 0.41 2.98 -8.52
N ALA A 193 1.57 2.53 -9.02
CA ALA A 193 1.67 1.39 -9.92
C ALA A 193 2.42 0.27 -9.21
N MET A 194 1.73 -0.83 -8.90
CA MET A 194 2.22 -1.88 -8.01
C MET A 194 2.37 -3.22 -8.72
N LEU A 195 3.41 -3.94 -8.35
CA LEU A 195 3.62 -5.35 -8.64
C LEU A 195 3.47 -6.13 -7.33
N THR A 196 2.69 -7.19 -7.34
CA THR A 196 2.54 -8.11 -6.21
C THR A 196 2.84 -9.53 -6.67
N ALA A 197 3.64 -10.24 -5.89
CA ALA A 197 3.86 -11.67 -6.05
C ALA A 197 3.49 -12.38 -4.75
N GLY A 198 2.84 -13.53 -4.85
CA GLY A 198 2.32 -14.20 -3.67
C GLY A 198 2.03 -15.68 -3.87
N LEU A 199 1.44 -16.26 -2.85
CA LEU A 199 1.01 -17.66 -2.81
C LEU A 199 -0.48 -17.73 -2.47
N ARG A 200 -1.17 -18.65 -3.11
CA ARG A 200 -2.57 -19.01 -2.89
C ARG A 200 -2.64 -20.43 -2.31
N PHE A 201 -3.58 -20.67 -1.40
CA PHE A 201 -3.69 -21.91 -0.64
C PHE A 201 -5.04 -22.55 -0.82
#